data_9b84810547ef89c1d35dfdc47ca8b4e4
#
_entry.id   9b84810547ef89c1d35dfdc47ca8b4e4
#
_cell.length_a   1.000
_cell.length_b   1.000
_cell.length_c   1.000
_cell.angle_alpha   90.00
_cell.angle_beta   90.00
_cell.angle_gamma   90.00
#
_symmetry.space_group_name_H-M   'P 1'
#
loop_
_entity.id
_entity.type
_entity.pdbx_description
1 polymer ?
#
loop_
_entity_poly.entity_id
_entity_poly.type
_entity_poly.pdbx_seq_one_letter_code
_entity_poly.pdbx_strand_id
1 'polypeptide(L)'
;MVHGLNGTKVGVNPRDIKYILINHGHLDHAGGAARLQELTGARVAAVAEDWTMIEALNGKVGNRDPKPNVTPKRDMVVKEGDKLDLGDQHLTIHTAPGHTPGVMFVEGIVLKDAAVTYKGIWGGGGAGAPGLDGAQQGIVNAKRLIAAQGVQVYLQTHAWQEPNGYPGGGIHERAKLLATRKPGGPHPFVDPATWDARAKRQLETAQNVLAEEKQKAAK
;
A
#
# COMPACT_ATOMS: atom_id res chain seq x y z
N MET A 1 19.13 -0.02 -2.39
CA MET A 1 19.87 -0.79 -3.41
C MET A 1 18.89 -1.22 -4.48
N VAL A 2 18.98 -0.65 -5.69
CA VAL A 2 18.05 -0.93 -6.82
C VAL A 2 18.58 -2.13 -7.63
N HIS A 3 19.12 -3.14 -6.96
CA HIS A 3 19.73 -4.31 -7.61
C HIS A 3 18.73 -5.24 -8.33
N GLY A 4 17.43 -4.92 -8.31
CA GLY A 4 16.41 -5.72 -8.98
C GLY A 4 15.82 -5.12 -10.25
N LEU A 5 16.11 -3.85 -10.56
CA LEU A 5 15.48 -3.14 -11.69
C LEU A 5 16.33 -3.08 -12.97
N ASN A 6 17.43 -3.81 -13.05
CA ASN A 6 18.21 -3.87 -14.29
C ASN A 6 17.64 -4.85 -15.33
N GLY A 7 16.32 -4.98 -15.39
CA GLY A 7 15.55 -5.64 -16.45
C GLY A 7 15.73 -7.17 -16.57
N THR A 8 16.85 -7.70 -16.09
CA THR A 8 17.23 -9.09 -16.32
C THR A 8 16.70 -10.09 -15.30
N LYS A 9 16.33 -9.63 -14.09
CA LYS A 9 15.83 -10.53 -13.02
C LYS A 9 14.32 -10.58 -12.89
N VAL A 10 13.61 -9.52 -13.25
CA VAL A 10 12.14 -9.44 -13.14
C VAL A 10 11.44 -9.21 -14.48
N GLY A 11 12.20 -9.15 -15.58
CA GLY A 11 11.64 -9.00 -16.93
C GLY A 11 10.96 -7.66 -17.22
N VAL A 12 11.13 -6.66 -16.34
CA VAL A 12 10.55 -5.34 -16.51
C VAL A 12 11.65 -4.34 -16.85
N ASN A 13 11.47 -3.61 -17.96
CA ASN A 13 12.34 -2.48 -18.27
C ASN A 13 11.97 -1.31 -17.33
N PRO A 14 12.92 -0.76 -16.56
CA PRO A 14 12.66 0.37 -15.66
C PRO A 14 12.04 1.59 -16.35
N ARG A 15 12.31 1.82 -17.62
CA ARG A 15 11.75 2.92 -18.42
C ARG A 15 10.26 2.74 -18.77
N ASP A 16 9.73 1.52 -18.57
CA ASP A 16 8.31 1.24 -18.77
C ASP A 16 7.47 1.58 -17.53
N ILE A 17 8.11 1.85 -16.39
CA ILE A 17 7.45 2.32 -15.18
C ILE A 17 6.95 3.75 -15.42
N LYS A 18 5.64 3.96 -15.33
CA LYS A 18 4.99 5.25 -15.57
C LYS A 18 4.65 5.99 -14.28
N TYR A 19 4.34 5.25 -13.23
CA TYR A 19 3.92 5.81 -11.95
C TYR A 19 4.65 5.14 -10.79
N ILE A 20 4.99 5.95 -9.79
CA ILE A 20 5.49 5.53 -8.48
C ILE A 20 4.45 6.02 -7.47
N LEU A 21 3.67 5.11 -6.91
CA LEU A 21 2.64 5.42 -5.93
C LEU A 21 3.22 5.26 -4.53
N ILE A 22 3.21 6.32 -3.73
CA ILE A 22 3.69 6.30 -2.35
C ILE A 22 2.50 6.14 -1.43
N ASN A 23 2.39 4.98 -0.75
CA ASN A 23 1.27 4.67 0.13
C ASN A 23 1.13 5.70 1.27
N HIS A 24 2.26 6.10 1.88
CA HIS A 24 2.32 7.17 2.87
C HIS A 24 3.75 7.72 3.05
N GLY A 25 3.86 8.86 3.75
CA GLY A 25 5.06 9.70 3.77
C GLY A 25 6.21 9.25 4.66
N HIS A 26 6.17 8.06 5.28
CA HIS A 26 7.31 7.56 6.06
C HIS A 26 8.49 7.15 5.16
N LEU A 27 9.69 7.23 5.73
CA LEU A 27 10.95 7.01 4.98
C LEU A 27 11.06 5.63 4.36
N ASP A 28 10.57 4.59 5.02
CA ASP A 28 10.57 3.21 4.52
C ASP A 28 9.64 2.99 3.32
N HIS A 29 8.71 3.91 3.06
CA HIS A 29 7.86 3.93 1.87
C HIS A 29 8.33 4.94 0.81
N ALA A 30 8.82 6.10 1.22
CA ALA A 30 9.18 7.19 0.31
C ALA A 30 10.68 7.24 -0.05
N GLY A 31 11.55 6.65 0.77
CA GLY A 31 13.00 6.85 0.68
C GLY A 31 13.67 6.40 -0.61
N GLY A 32 13.06 5.44 -1.34
CA GLY A 32 13.56 5.00 -2.65
C GLY A 32 13.01 5.78 -3.85
N ALA A 33 11.99 6.61 -3.64
CA ALA A 33 11.21 7.18 -4.72
C ALA A 33 11.99 8.19 -5.58
N ALA A 34 12.87 9.00 -4.97
CA ALA A 34 13.73 9.94 -5.71
C ALA A 34 14.64 9.22 -6.71
N ARG A 35 15.26 8.14 -6.26
CA ARG A 35 16.14 7.35 -7.12
C ARG A 35 15.39 6.64 -8.24
N LEU A 36 14.19 6.13 -7.94
CA LEU A 36 13.32 5.53 -8.96
C LEU A 36 12.86 6.59 -9.96
N GLN A 37 12.43 7.76 -9.50
CA GLN A 37 12.01 8.87 -10.37
C GLN A 37 13.14 9.25 -11.35
N GLU A 38 14.36 9.40 -10.83
CA GLU A 38 15.55 9.71 -11.66
C GLU A 38 15.82 8.64 -12.73
N LEU A 39 15.77 7.37 -12.33
CA LEU A 39 16.13 6.24 -13.21
C LEU A 39 15.08 5.96 -14.27
N THR A 40 13.82 6.16 -13.94
CA THR A 40 12.68 5.71 -14.77
C THR A 40 12.01 6.86 -15.52
N GLY A 41 12.09 8.09 -15.00
CA GLY A 41 11.29 9.21 -15.46
C GLY A 41 9.80 9.08 -15.06
N ALA A 42 9.47 8.12 -14.19
CA ALA A 42 8.10 7.88 -13.75
C ALA A 42 7.57 9.03 -12.89
N ARG A 43 6.27 9.30 -13.00
CA ARG A 43 5.58 10.29 -12.20
C ARG A 43 5.35 9.76 -10.78
N VAL A 44 5.69 10.58 -9.78
CA VAL A 44 5.52 10.22 -8.37
C VAL A 44 4.22 10.79 -7.83
N ALA A 45 3.38 9.93 -7.25
CA ALA A 45 2.09 10.29 -6.70
C ALA A 45 2.02 10.00 -5.19
N ALA A 46 1.55 10.99 -4.43
CA ALA A 46 1.20 10.88 -3.03
C ALA A 46 0.05 11.84 -2.69
N VAL A 47 -0.62 11.61 -1.58
CA VAL A 47 -1.63 12.55 -1.04
C VAL A 47 -0.92 13.83 -0.55
N ALA A 48 -1.62 14.96 -0.56
CA ALA A 48 -1.04 16.28 -0.29
C ALA A 48 -0.31 16.36 1.06
N GLU A 49 -0.93 15.82 2.11
CA GLU A 49 -0.41 15.82 3.46
C GLU A 49 0.88 15.00 3.56
N ASP A 50 0.92 13.87 2.87
CA ASP A 50 2.09 12.99 2.85
C ASP A 50 3.20 13.54 1.96
N TRP A 51 2.89 14.30 0.93
CA TRP A 51 3.88 15.09 0.21
C TRP A 51 4.64 16.05 1.15
N THR A 52 3.92 16.73 2.04
CA THR A 52 4.53 17.60 3.06
C THR A 52 5.46 16.83 3.98
N MET A 53 5.07 15.63 4.39
CA MET A 53 5.93 14.75 5.19
C MET A 53 7.18 14.31 4.43
N ILE A 54 7.02 13.90 3.16
CA ILE A 54 8.12 13.47 2.29
C ILE A 54 9.13 14.59 2.11
N GLU A 55 8.67 15.78 1.74
CA GLU A 55 9.52 16.96 1.53
C GLU A 55 10.29 17.33 2.81
N ALA A 56 9.67 17.18 3.98
CA ALA A 56 10.30 17.42 5.27
C ALA A 56 11.43 16.41 5.62
N LEU A 57 11.53 15.28 4.91
CA LEU A 57 12.63 14.31 5.08
C LEU A 57 13.89 14.72 4.30
N ASN A 58 13.80 15.65 3.35
CA ASN A 58 14.92 16.02 2.51
C ASN A 58 16.10 16.56 3.33
N GLY A 59 17.29 16.07 3.07
CA GLY A 59 18.51 16.42 3.79
C GLY A 59 18.63 15.84 5.20
N LYS A 60 17.59 15.22 5.76
CA LYS A 60 17.68 14.59 7.08
C LYS A 60 18.40 13.27 7.02
N VAL A 61 19.21 12.99 8.02
CA VAL A 61 19.92 11.72 8.20
C VAL A 61 19.04 10.77 9.00
N GLY A 62 18.82 9.57 8.45
CA GLY A 62 18.08 8.51 9.13
C GLY A 62 18.96 7.71 10.09
N ASN A 63 18.34 6.96 11.00
CA ASN A 63 19.08 6.15 11.98
C ASN A 63 19.83 4.95 11.38
N ARG A 64 19.52 4.56 10.14
CA ARG A 64 20.07 3.35 9.48
C ARG A 64 21.03 3.65 8.34
N ASP A 65 21.04 4.87 7.82
CA ASP A 65 21.94 5.31 6.75
C ASP A 65 22.52 6.68 7.14
N PRO A 66 23.85 6.84 7.19
CA PRO A 66 24.49 8.10 7.52
C PRO A 66 24.36 9.15 6.40
N LYS A 67 23.84 8.78 5.24
CA LYS A 67 23.64 9.70 4.13
C LYS A 67 22.36 10.49 4.30
N PRO A 68 22.38 11.79 3.96
CA PRO A 68 21.16 12.59 3.92
C PRO A 68 20.13 12.00 2.94
N ASN A 69 18.87 11.99 3.34
CA ASN A 69 17.77 11.57 2.47
C ASN A 69 17.63 12.52 1.28
N VAL A 70 17.39 11.95 0.10
CA VAL A 70 16.98 12.68 -1.09
C VAL A 70 15.53 12.32 -1.37
N THR A 71 14.67 13.33 -1.42
CA THR A 71 13.25 13.12 -1.66
C THR A 71 12.91 13.32 -3.14
N PRO A 72 11.88 12.65 -3.66
CA PRO A 72 11.44 12.85 -5.03
C PRO A 72 10.89 14.26 -5.21
N LYS A 73 10.94 14.75 -6.44
CA LYS A 73 10.23 15.98 -6.80
C LYS A 73 8.74 15.73 -6.73
N ARG A 74 8.00 16.67 -6.09
CA ARG A 74 6.54 16.64 -6.06
C ARG A 74 6.01 16.75 -7.47
N ASP A 75 5.26 15.72 -7.91
CA ASP A 75 4.78 15.63 -9.28
C ASP A 75 3.25 15.50 -9.33
N MET A 76 2.70 14.47 -8.72
CA MET A 76 1.26 14.25 -8.67
C MET A 76 0.74 14.33 -7.24
N VAL A 77 -0.20 15.23 -7.00
CA VAL A 77 -1.00 15.24 -5.77
C VAL A 77 -2.29 14.51 -6.07
N VAL A 78 -2.53 13.42 -5.36
CA VAL A 78 -3.74 12.60 -5.51
C VAL A 78 -4.64 12.74 -4.29
N LYS A 79 -5.93 12.47 -4.48
CA LYS A 79 -6.96 12.55 -3.45
C LYS A 79 -7.98 11.42 -3.59
N GLU A 80 -8.90 11.35 -2.64
CA GLU A 80 -10.01 10.40 -2.65
C GLU A 80 -10.79 10.44 -3.97
N GLY A 81 -10.95 9.26 -4.58
CA GLY A 81 -11.72 9.06 -5.80
C GLY A 81 -10.97 9.36 -7.09
N ASP A 82 -9.74 9.84 -7.04
CA ASP A 82 -8.96 10.09 -8.25
C ASP A 82 -8.75 8.78 -9.04
N LYS A 83 -8.80 8.91 -10.35
CA LYS A 83 -8.58 7.80 -11.29
C LYS A 83 -7.19 7.90 -11.90
N LEU A 84 -6.58 6.74 -12.08
CA LEU A 84 -5.30 6.60 -12.74
C LEU A 84 -5.36 5.46 -13.74
N ASP A 85 -5.22 5.79 -15.03
CA ASP A 85 -5.23 4.81 -16.11
C ASP A 85 -3.81 4.44 -16.53
N LEU A 86 -3.55 3.14 -16.66
CA LEU A 86 -2.30 2.59 -17.16
C LEU A 86 -2.58 1.37 -18.04
N GLY A 87 -2.69 1.59 -19.35
CA GLY A 87 -3.09 0.56 -20.28
C GLY A 87 -4.49 0.04 -19.97
N ASP A 88 -4.62 -1.24 -19.65
CA ASP A 88 -5.87 -1.88 -19.25
C ASP A 88 -6.14 -1.84 -17.73
N GLN A 89 -5.33 -1.12 -16.99
CA GLN A 89 -5.53 -0.88 -15.56
C GLN A 89 -6.30 0.41 -15.34
N HIS A 90 -7.42 0.34 -14.64
CA HIS A 90 -8.26 1.48 -14.27
C HIS A 90 -8.30 1.59 -12.74
N LEU A 91 -7.32 2.30 -12.21
CA LEU A 91 -7.09 2.38 -10.78
C LEU A 91 -7.94 3.47 -10.15
N THR A 92 -8.39 3.24 -8.92
CA THR A 92 -9.02 4.24 -8.07
C THR A 92 -8.18 4.44 -6.83
N ILE A 93 -7.85 5.70 -6.55
CA ILE A 93 -7.15 6.10 -5.33
C ILE A 93 -8.18 6.29 -4.23
N HIS A 94 -7.94 5.70 -3.07
CA HIS A 94 -8.69 5.92 -1.86
C HIS A 94 -7.78 6.43 -0.75
N THR A 95 -8.25 7.36 0.05
CA THR A 95 -7.53 7.85 1.22
C THR A 95 -8.00 7.17 2.48
N ALA A 96 -7.05 6.85 3.38
CA ALA A 96 -7.31 6.21 4.66
C ALA A 96 -6.46 6.84 5.77
N PRO A 97 -6.65 8.15 6.05
CA PRO A 97 -5.86 8.87 7.03
C PRO A 97 -5.90 8.21 8.41
N GLY A 98 -4.76 8.21 9.10
CA GLY A 98 -4.66 7.59 10.42
C GLY A 98 -3.22 7.29 10.81
N HIS A 99 -2.56 6.35 10.13
CA HIS A 99 -1.14 6.06 10.33
C HIS A 99 -0.25 7.26 9.93
N THR A 100 -0.59 7.90 8.83
CA THR A 100 -0.22 9.27 8.48
C THR A 100 -1.48 10.03 8.05
N PRO A 101 -1.45 11.36 7.93
CA PRO A 101 -2.61 12.13 7.47
C PRO A 101 -3.07 11.80 6.06
N GLY A 102 -2.17 11.29 5.19
CA GLY A 102 -2.43 11.08 3.78
C GLY A 102 -2.30 9.62 3.30
N VAL A 103 -2.41 8.62 4.18
CA VAL A 103 -2.37 7.20 3.75
C VAL A 103 -3.34 6.95 2.61
N MET A 104 -2.88 6.23 1.58
CA MET A 104 -3.73 5.79 0.48
C MET A 104 -3.73 4.28 0.29
N PHE A 105 -4.77 3.78 -0.34
CA PHE A 105 -4.83 2.47 -0.97
C PHE A 105 -5.38 2.58 -2.38
N VAL A 106 -5.15 1.55 -3.20
CA VAL A 106 -5.49 1.56 -4.62
C VAL A 106 -6.35 0.35 -4.94
N GLU A 107 -7.54 0.62 -5.46
CA GLU A 107 -8.47 -0.39 -5.96
C GLU A 107 -8.45 -0.43 -7.50
N GLY A 108 -8.96 -1.53 -8.07
CA GLY A 108 -9.09 -1.69 -9.52
C GLY A 108 -7.87 -2.34 -10.18
N ILE A 109 -6.93 -2.88 -9.39
CA ILE A 109 -5.78 -3.60 -9.93
C ILE A 109 -6.26 -4.92 -10.54
N VAL A 110 -5.90 -5.16 -11.81
CA VAL A 110 -6.16 -6.40 -12.52
C VAL A 110 -4.86 -7.19 -12.67
N LEU A 111 -4.80 -8.35 -12.05
CA LEU A 111 -3.67 -9.26 -12.11
C LEU A 111 -3.98 -10.39 -13.07
N LYS A 112 -3.05 -10.75 -13.94
CA LYS A 112 -3.21 -11.80 -14.95
C LYS A 112 -2.31 -12.98 -14.65
N ASP A 113 -2.87 -14.18 -14.75
CA ASP A 113 -2.16 -15.44 -14.67
C ASP A 113 -2.65 -16.36 -15.79
N ALA A 114 -1.90 -16.42 -16.87
CA ALA A 114 -2.30 -17.03 -18.16
C ALA A 114 -3.64 -16.42 -18.64
N ALA A 115 -4.69 -17.23 -18.76
CA ALA A 115 -6.02 -16.80 -19.21
C ALA A 115 -6.93 -16.31 -18.07
N VAL A 116 -6.48 -16.37 -16.81
CA VAL A 116 -7.28 -16.00 -15.66
C VAL A 116 -6.89 -14.60 -15.18
N THR A 117 -7.89 -13.81 -14.81
CA THR A 117 -7.70 -12.48 -14.20
C THR A 117 -8.20 -12.47 -12.78
N TYR A 118 -7.52 -11.74 -11.92
CA TYR A 118 -7.85 -11.57 -10.50
C TYR A 118 -7.97 -10.10 -10.15
N LYS A 119 -8.94 -9.77 -9.30
CA LYS A 119 -9.07 -8.43 -8.74
C LYS A 119 -8.10 -8.25 -7.57
N GLY A 120 -7.22 -7.28 -7.69
CA GLY A 120 -6.26 -6.91 -6.67
C GLY A 120 -6.58 -5.59 -6.00
N ILE A 121 -6.04 -5.41 -4.79
CA ILE A 121 -5.98 -4.14 -4.07
C ILE A 121 -4.58 -3.97 -3.49
N TRP A 122 -4.08 -2.75 -3.46
CA TRP A 122 -2.77 -2.43 -2.88
C TRP A 122 -2.88 -1.38 -1.79
N GLY A 123 -2.06 -1.53 -0.75
CA GLY A 123 -1.99 -0.56 0.33
C GLY A 123 -3.01 -0.84 1.43
N GLY A 124 -3.42 0.20 2.09
CA GLY A 124 -4.36 0.16 3.22
C GLY A 124 -3.97 1.13 4.31
N GLY A 125 -4.89 1.48 5.16
CA GLY A 125 -4.71 2.39 6.28
C GLY A 125 -4.74 1.67 7.62
N GLY A 126 -4.30 2.35 8.66
CA GLY A 126 -4.42 1.93 10.04
C GLY A 126 -5.83 2.17 10.62
N ALA A 127 -5.96 1.88 11.91
CA ALA A 127 -7.22 2.02 12.66
C ALA A 127 -7.64 3.47 12.96
N GLY A 128 -6.96 4.46 12.42
CA GLY A 128 -7.17 5.88 12.66
C GLY A 128 -6.01 6.53 13.45
N ALA A 129 -6.07 7.84 13.60
CA ALA A 129 -5.17 8.61 14.45
C ALA A 129 -5.66 8.58 15.92
N PRO A 130 -4.81 8.96 16.90
CA PRO A 130 -5.24 9.16 18.29
C PRO A 130 -6.35 10.22 18.41
N GLY A 131 -7.18 10.09 19.45
CA GLY A 131 -8.29 10.98 19.74
C GLY A 131 -9.60 10.58 19.08
N LEU A 132 -10.70 11.20 19.50
CA LEU A 132 -12.05 10.83 19.05
C LEU A 132 -12.24 10.93 17.54
N ASP A 133 -11.80 12.04 16.94
CA ASP A 133 -11.93 12.26 15.49
C ASP A 133 -11.11 11.25 14.69
N GLY A 134 -9.87 10.98 15.13
CA GLY A 134 -9.01 9.96 14.52
C GLY A 134 -9.61 8.57 14.62
N ALA A 135 -10.18 8.20 15.77
CA ALA A 135 -10.85 6.93 15.96
C ALA A 135 -12.11 6.80 15.11
N GLN A 136 -12.91 7.86 14.95
CA GLN A 136 -14.05 7.90 14.04
C GLN A 136 -13.60 7.74 12.58
N GLN A 137 -12.53 8.40 12.19
CA GLN A 137 -11.92 8.24 10.86
C GLN A 137 -11.49 6.80 10.62
N GLY A 138 -10.97 6.10 11.63
CA GLY A 138 -10.63 4.67 11.57
C GLY A 138 -11.82 3.79 11.18
N ILE A 139 -13.01 4.09 11.69
CA ILE A 139 -14.25 3.41 11.28
C ILE A 139 -14.58 3.66 9.81
N VAL A 140 -14.43 4.89 9.35
CA VAL A 140 -14.67 5.25 7.93
C VAL A 140 -13.70 4.48 7.03
N ASN A 141 -12.41 4.46 7.38
CA ASN A 141 -11.39 3.74 6.63
C ASN A 141 -11.71 2.23 6.54
N ALA A 142 -12.05 1.61 7.66
CA ALA A 142 -12.39 0.19 7.71
C ALA A 142 -13.62 -0.14 6.85
N LYS A 143 -14.65 0.71 6.87
CA LYS A 143 -15.84 0.55 6.02
C LYS A 143 -15.50 0.65 4.53
N ARG A 144 -14.59 1.53 4.14
CA ARG A 144 -14.11 1.62 2.75
C ARG A 144 -13.41 0.34 2.31
N LEU A 145 -12.56 -0.24 3.16
CA LEU A 145 -11.91 -1.52 2.86
C LEU A 145 -12.92 -2.66 2.71
N ILE A 146 -13.95 -2.71 3.56
CA ILE A 146 -15.04 -3.69 3.46
C ILE A 146 -15.84 -3.48 2.17
N ALA A 147 -16.03 -2.23 1.73
CA ALA A 147 -16.74 -1.92 0.49
C ALA A 147 -16.02 -2.37 -0.77
N ALA A 148 -14.69 -2.59 -0.71
CA ALA A 148 -13.91 -3.15 -1.81
C ALA A 148 -14.22 -4.66 -1.97
N GLN A 149 -15.30 -4.96 -2.68
CA GLN A 149 -15.83 -6.31 -2.86
C GLN A 149 -15.05 -7.12 -3.91
N GLY A 150 -15.01 -8.44 -3.71
CA GLY A 150 -14.46 -9.39 -4.68
C GLY A 150 -12.94 -9.31 -4.84
N VAL A 151 -12.22 -8.74 -3.88
CA VAL A 151 -10.76 -8.72 -3.86
C VAL A 151 -10.24 -10.14 -3.68
N GLN A 152 -9.37 -10.56 -4.59
CA GLN A 152 -8.79 -11.90 -4.61
C GLN A 152 -7.30 -11.90 -4.27
N VAL A 153 -6.62 -10.76 -4.52
CA VAL A 153 -5.20 -10.59 -4.23
C VAL A 153 -4.98 -9.30 -3.46
N TYR A 154 -4.44 -9.43 -2.26
CA TYR A 154 -4.00 -8.30 -1.47
C TYR A 154 -2.49 -8.07 -1.64
N LEU A 155 -2.14 -6.91 -2.20
CA LEU A 155 -0.75 -6.46 -2.36
C LEU A 155 -0.37 -5.59 -1.17
N GLN A 156 0.48 -6.12 -0.32
CA GLN A 156 0.87 -5.46 0.92
C GLN A 156 1.97 -4.43 0.72
N THR A 157 2.04 -3.48 1.64
CA THR A 157 3.11 -2.49 1.69
C THR A 157 4.36 -2.97 2.43
N HIS A 158 4.23 -3.96 3.32
CA HIS A 158 5.33 -4.55 4.08
C HIS A 158 5.37 -6.08 3.95
N ALA A 159 6.51 -6.61 3.56
CA ALA A 159 6.69 -8.06 3.39
C ALA A 159 6.75 -8.85 4.70
N TRP A 160 7.07 -8.18 5.82
CA TRP A 160 7.32 -8.83 7.11
C TRP A 160 6.14 -8.78 8.09
N GLN A 161 5.04 -8.10 7.76
CA GLN A 161 3.91 -7.93 8.68
C GLN A 161 3.02 -9.18 8.86
N GLU A 162 3.47 -10.35 8.38
CA GLU A 162 2.58 -11.45 8.13
C GLU A 162 2.80 -12.81 8.79
N PRO A 163 3.58 -13.00 9.85
CA PRO A 163 3.66 -14.36 10.38
C PRO A 163 2.34 -14.86 11.00
N ASN A 164 1.43 -13.96 11.42
CA ASN A 164 0.41 -14.32 12.40
C ASN A 164 -1.04 -14.12 11.96
N GLY A 165 -1.38 -14.24 10.68
CA GLY A 165 -2.79 -14.02 10.37
C GLY A 165 -3.27 -14.31 8.96
N TYR A 166 -2.42 -14.81 8.10
CA TYR A 166 -2.81 -15.16 6.74
C TYR A 166 -2.71 -16.66 6.50
N PRO A 167 -3.82 -17.32 6.13
CA PRO A 167 -3.84 -18.78 5.94
C PRO A 167 -2.79 -19.31 4.96
N GLY A 168 -2.37 -18.49 4.00
CA GLY A 168 -1.38 -18.87 2.97
C GLY A 168 0.07 -18.50 3.30
N GLY A 169 0.37 -18.03 4.52
CA GLY A 169 1.70 -17.55 4.87
C GLY A 169 2.02 -16.14 4.32
N GLY A 170 3.21 -15.64 4.62
CA GLY A 170 3.69 -14.34 4.18
C GLY A 170 4.12 -14.31 2.71
N ILE A 171 4.55 -13.14 2.24
CA ILE A 171 4.94 -12.92 0.83
C ILE A 171 6.09 -13.84 0.39
N HIS A 172 7.03 -14.14 1.28
CA HIS A 172 8.18 -15.00 0.97
C HIS A 172 7.78 -16.47 0.81
N GLU A 173 6.87 -16.97 1.65
CA GLU A 173 6.33 -18.33 1.57
C GLU A 173 5.50 -18.47 0.29
N ARG A 174 4.63 -17.51 0.00
CA ARG A 174 3.82 -17.48 -1.23
C ARG A 174 4.69 -17.40 -2.49
N ALA A 175 5.80 -16.65 -2.46
CA ALA A 175 6.75 -16.59 -3.57
C ALA A 175 7.46 -17.93 -3.81
N LYS A 176 7.82 -18.67 -2.75
CA LYS A 176 8.38 -20.02 -2.87
C LYS A 176 7.38 -21.00 -3.47
N LEU A 177 6.13 -20.96 -3.00
CA LEU A 177 5.04 -21.78 -3.57
C LEU A 177 4.80 -21.46 -5.05
N LEU A 178 4.86 -20.17 -5.43
CA LEU A 178 4.72 -19.77 -6.82
C LEU A 178 5.85 -20.31 -7.70
N ALA A 179 7.09 -20.29 -7.21
CA ALA A 179 8.26 -20.79 -7.95
C ALA A 179 8.19 -22.31 -8.22
N THR A 180 7.47 -23.07 -7.40
CA THR A 180 7.30 -24.53 -7.54
C THR A 180 5.90 -24.94 -8.02
N ARG A 181 5.07 -23.96 -8.34
CA ARG A 181 3.69 -24.18 -8.79
C ARG A 181 3.65 -24.93 -10.13
N LYS A 182 2.83 -25.95 -10.21
CA LYS A 182 2.54 -26.63 -11.48
C LYS A 182 1.66 -25.75 -12.38
N PRO A 183 1.82 -25.81 -13.70
CA PRO A 183 0.91 -25.14 -14.62
C PRO A 183 -0.56 -25.44 -14.32
N GLY A 184 -1.42 -24.41 -14.23
CA GLY A 184 -2.84 -24.58 -13.91
C GLY A 184 -3.17 -24.85 -12.43
N GLY A 185 -2.17 -25.03 -11.55
CA GLY A 185 -2.41 -25.16 -10.12
C GLY A 185 -2.90 -23.85 -9.46
N PRO A 186 -3.39 -23.89 -8.21
CA PRO A 186 -3.83 -22.71 -7.48
C PRO A 186 -2.74 -21.63 -7.40
N HIS A 187 -3.10 -20.36 -7.59
CA HIS A 187 -2.13 -19.27 -7.49
C HIS A 187 -1.95 -18.88 -6.01
N PRO A 188 -0.72 -18.96 -5.43
CA PRO A 188 -0.50 -18.78 -3.99
C PRO A 188 -0.88 -17.40 -3.43
N PHE A 189 -0.93 -16.38 -4.28
CA PHE A 189 -1.33 -15.04 -3.88
C PHE A 189 -2.84 -14.78 -4.00
N VAL A 190 -3.61 -15.72 -4.53
CA VAL A 190 -5.08 -15.63 -4.62
C VAL A 190 -5.68 -16.14 -3.31
N ASP A 191 -6.14 -15.22 -2.48
CA ASP A 191 -6.66 -15.53 -1.14
C ASP A 191 -7.74 -14.51 -0.72
N PRO A 192 -8.95 -14.64 -1.27
CA PRO A 192 -10.06 -13.72 -0.94
C PRO A 192 -10.46 -13.78 0.54
N ALA A 193 -10.32 -14.94 1.19
CA ALA A 193 -10.65 -15.09 2.60
C ALA A 193 -9.73 -14.26 3.51
N THR A 194 -8.47 -14.11 3.15
CA THR A 194 -7.52 -13.23 3.86
C THR A 194 -7.94 -11.78 3.77
N TRP A 195 -8.39 -11.32 2.59
CA TRP A 195 -8.87 -9.95 2.44
C TRP A 195 -10.09 -9.67 3.33
N ASP A 196 -11.09 -10.52 3.27
CA ASP A 196 -12.32 -10.39 4.07
C ASP A 196 -12.03 -10.39 5.57
N ALA A 197 -11.17 -11.31 6.03
CA ALA A 197 -10.77 -11.40 7.43
C ALA A 197 -9.99 -10.15 7.88
N ARG A 198 -9.12 -9.60 7.02
CA ARG A 198 -8.39 -8.36 7.30
C ARG A 198 -9.33 -7.16 7.42
N ALA A 199 -10.23 -6.98 6.47
CA ALA A 199 -11.15 -5.86 6.46
C ALA A 199 -12.07 -5.86 7.70
N LYS A 200 -12.58 -7.03 8.08
CA LYS A 200 -13.36 -7.23 9.31
C LYS A 200 -12.56 -6.90 10.57
N ARG A 201 -11.36 -7.46 10.69
CA ARG A 201 -10.46 -7.21 11.84
C ARG A 201 -10.13 -5.72 11.97
N GLN A 202 -9.92 -5.02 10.86
CA GLN A 202 -9.67 -3.58 10.92
C GLN A 202 -10.87 -2.81 11.44
N LEU A 203 -12.09 -3.21 11.11
CA LEU A 203 -13.30 -2.60 11.67
C LEU A 203 -13.42 -2.85 13.18
N GLU A 204 -13.20 -4.09 13.62
CA GLU A 204 -13.22 -4.45 15.05
C GLU A 204 -12.17 -3.64 15.83
N THR A 205 -10.95 -3.54 15.29
CA THR A 205 -9.88 -2.72 15.90
C THR A 205 -10.30 -1.25 16.01
N ALA A 206 -10.84 -0.67 14.94
CA ALA A 206 -11.28 0.71 14.93
C ALA A 206 -12.45 0.96 15.90
N GLN A 207 -13.35 0.01 16.06
CA GLN A 207 -14.44 0.08 17.04
C GLN A 207 -13.93 0.06 18.49
N ASN A 208 -12.93 -0.79 18.77
CA ASN A 208 -12.31 -0.86 20.09
C ASN A 208 -11.58 0.45 20.43
N VAL A 209 -10.77 0.98 19.47
CA VAL A 209 -10.09 2.27 19.65
C VAL A 209 -11.12 3.39 19.91
N LEU A 210 -12.21 3.43 19.16
CA LEU A 210 -13.25 4.44 19.37
C LEU A 210 -13.92 4.32 20.76
N ALA A 211 -14.14 3.10 21.24
CA ALA A 211 -14.69 2.87 22.58
C ALA A 211 -13.73 3.36 23.67
N GLU A 212 -12.43 3.08 23.55
CA GLU A 212 -11.41 3.55 24.47
C GLU A 212 -11.29 5.09 24.48
N GLU A 213 -11.30 5.73 23.31
CA GLU A 213 -11.22 7.21 23.23
C GLU A 213 -12.48 7.88 23.82
N LYS A 214 -13.66 7.29 23.66
CA LYS A 214 -14.88 7.77 24.33
C LYS A 214 -14.78 7.65 25.85
N GLN A 215 -14.22 6.57 26.37
CA GLN A 215 -14.01 6.41 27.83
C GLN A 215 -13.01 7.43 28.39
N LYS A 216 -11.95 7.75 27.63
CA LYS A 216 -10.98 8.79 28.02
C LYS A 216 -11.61 10.18 28.04
N ALA A 217 -12.46 10.49 27.06
CA ALA A 217 -13.12 11.79 26.94
C ALA A 217 -14.24 12.01 28.00
N ALA A 218 -14.73 10.93 28.64
CA ALA A 218 -15.76 10.98 29.68
C ALA A 218 -15.19 11.16 31.12
N LYS A 219 -13.85 11.13 31.25
CA LYS A 219 -13.13 11.37 32.52
C LYS A 219 -12.62 12.79 32.60
#